data_ed00de7971d2d05b41c984ed12977594
#
_entry.id   ed00de7971d2d05b41c984ed12977594
#
_cell.length_a   1.000
_cell.length_b   1.000
_cell.length_c   1.000
_cell.angle_alpha   90.00
_cell.angle_beta   90.00
_cell.angle_gamma   90.00
#
_symmetry.space_group_name_H-M   'P 1'
#
loop_
_entity.id
_entity.type
_entity.pdbx_description
1 polymer ?
#
loop_
_entity_poly.entity_id
_entity_poly.type
_entity_poly.pdbx_seq_one_letter_code
_entity_poly.pdbx_strand_id
1 'polypeptide(L)'
;ANNKLFATVKGGYDFVDVRDVADGIISACEKDNKNECYILSNKYITIKDLTDLICDLQNKKRIKLVLPIFLAKLVAPFFELYYNIKKETPLFTKYSLYTLSSNANFSNAKAKKELGFKNKDIKETIKDTLIWLKEKNYIK
;
A
#
# COMPACT_ATOMS: atom_id res chain seq x y z
N ALA A 1 -2.62 -10.43 -11.37
CA ALA A 1 -3.64 -9.38 -11.30
C ALA A 1 -4.44 -9.40 -12.60
N ASN A 2 -5.72 -9.67 -12.50
CA ASN A 2 -6.62 -9.61 -13.65
C ASN A 2 -6.59 -8.18 -14.20
N ASN A 3 -6.52 -8.02 -15.52
CA ASN A 3 -6.46 -6.75 -16.25
C ASN A 3 -7.67 -5.81 -16.02
N LYS A 4 -8.16 -5.72 -14.77
CA LYS A 4 -9.34 -4.94 -14.41
C LYS A 4 -9.02 -3.47 -14.09
N LEU A 5 -7.75 -3.14 -13.83
CA LEU A 5 -7.36 -1.77 -13.47
C LEU A 5 -6.94 -1.03 -14.74
N PHE A 6 -7.76 -0.09 -15.18
CA PHE A 6 -7.52 0.75 -16.37
C PHE A 6 -6.99 2.15 -16.02
N ALA A 7 -7.14 2.57 -14.77
CA ALA A 7 -6.71 3.87 -14.27
C ALA A 7 -6.22 3.74 -12.82
N THR A 8 -5.30 4.61 -12.43
CA THR A 8 -4.87 4.82 -11.05
C THR A 8 -5.41 6.15 -10.54
N VAL A 9 -5.35 6.38 -9.23
CA VAL A 9 -5.77 7.64 -8.61
C VAL A 9 -4.54 8.31 -8.00
N LYS A 10 -4.50 9.65 -8.06
CA LYS A 10 -3.43 10.44 -7.43
C LYS A 10 -3.49 10.26 -5.91
N GLY A 11 -2.37 9.98 -5.28
CA GLY A 11 -2.22 9.77 -3.85
C GLY A 11 -1.40 8.53 -3.55
N GLY A 12 -1.16 8.24 -2.28
CA GLY A 12 -0.33 7.11 -1.86
C GLY A 12 -0.46 6.83 -0.37
N TYR A 13 0.28 5.83 0.06
CA TYR A 13 0.36 5.40 1.45
C TYR A 13 1.81 5.16 1.85
N ASP A 14 2.05 5.13 3.15
CA ASP A 14 3.27 4.58 3.69
C ASP A 14 3.15 3.05 3.72
N PHE A 15 4.02 2.37 3.00
CA PHE A 15 4.05 0.91 2.94
C PHE A 15 5.25 0.40 3.72
N VAL A 16 5.04 -0.63 4.53
CA VAL A 16 6.08 -1.30 5.29
C VAL A 16 5.95 -2.82 5.13
N ASP A 17 7.06 -3.53 5.15
CA ASP A 17 7.05 -5.00 5.15
C ASP A 17 6.59 -5.51 6.52
N VAL A 18 5.69 -6.47 6.53
CA VAL A 18 5.16 -7.05 7.77
C VAL A 18 6.26 -7.73 8.60
N ARG A 19 7.31 -8.24 7.94
CA ARG A 19 8.48 -8.85 8.61
C ARG A 19 9.29 -7.79 9.35
N ASP A 20 9.48 -6.61 8.74
CA ASP A 20 10.15 -5.48 9.39
C ASP A 20 9.36 -5.01 10.62
N VAL A 21 8.01 -5.01 10.52
CA VAL A 21 7.13 -4.68 11.66
C VAL A 21 7.31 -5.72 12.78
N ALA A 22 7.33 -7.00 12.45
CA ALA A 22 7.54 -8.07 13.43
C ALA A 22 8.89 -7.93 14.16
N ASP A 23 9.97 -7.70 13.40
CA ASP A 23 11.30 -7.45 13.95
C ASP A 23 11.34 -6.19 14.85
N GLY A 24 10.64 -5.13 14.44
CA GLY A 24 10.50 -3.91 15.22
C GLY A 24 9.77 -4.13 16.55
N ILE A 25 8.72 -4.96 16.56
CA ILE A 25 7.98 -5.33 17.77
C ILE A 25 8.86 -6.14 18.70
N ILE A 26 9.56 -7.16 18.18
CA ILE A 26 10.50 -7.98 18.97
C ILE A 26 11.57 -7.06 19.60
N SER A 27 12.19 -6.19 18.81
CA SER A 27 13.20 -5.26 19.33
C SER A 27 12.64 -4.32 20.41
N ALA A 28 11.39 -3.90 20.30
CA ALA A 28 10.74 -3.08 21.32
C ALA A 28 10.49 -3.86 22.63
N CYS A 29 10.18 -5.16 22.54
CA CYS A 29 10.00 -6.02 23.71
C CYS A 29 11.33 -6.36 24.41
N GLU A 30 12.42 -6.52 23.65
CA GLU A 30 13.73 -6.84 24.18
C GLU A 30 14.44 -5.64 24.85
N LYS A 31 14.12 -4.44 24.39
CA LYS A 31 14.65 -3.21 24.99
C LYS A 31 13.73 -2.75 26.11
N ASP A 32 14.27 -2.49 27.28
CA ASP A 32 13.50 -2.07 28.48
C ASP A 32 12.96 -0.63 28.36
N ASN A 33 12.48 -0.26 27.18
CA ASN A 33 11.89 1.05 26.86
C ASN A 33 10.40 1.06 27.23
N LYS A 34 10.10 1.11 28.55
CA LYS A 34 8.72 1.09 29.03
C LYS A 34 7.98 2.38 28.67
N ASN A 35 6.71 2.23 28.30
CA ASN A 35 5.78 3.33 28.01
C ASN A 35 6.16 4.20 26.81
N GLU A 36 6.89 3.67 25.83
CA GLU A 36 7.26 4.38 24.62
C GLU A 36 6.42 3.93 23.41
N CYS A 37 6.13 4.88 22.52
CA CYS A 37 5.45 4.60 21.26
C CYS A 37 6.42 4.75 20.08
N TYR A 38 6.34 3.82 19.14
CA TYR A 38 7.17 3.79 17.93
C TYR A 38 6.33 3.71 16.68
N ILE A 39 6.69 4.50 15.67
CA ILE A 39 6.11 4.40 14.33
C ILE A 39 7.02 3.49 13.50
N LEU A 40 6.49 2.32 13.14
CA LEU A 40 7.15 1.34 12.29
C LEU A 40 6.68 1.53 10.84
N SER A 41 7.16 2.55 10.19
CA SER A 41 6.87 2.89 8.80
C SER A 41 8.09 2.65 7.92
N ASN A 42 7.91 2.66 6.60
CA ASN A 42 9.04 2.57 5.67
C ASN A 42 9.10 3.79 4.77
N LYS A 43 8.30 3.78 3.71
CA LYS A 43 8.37 4.81 2.67
C LYS A 43 6.99 5.10 2.10
N TYR A 44 6.69 6.39 1.98
CA TYR A 44 5.55 6.82 1.19
C TYR A 44 5.76 6.46 -0.28
N ILE A 45 4.80 5.77 -0.87
CA ILE A 45 4.79 5.44 -2.29
C ILE A 45 3.41 5.75 -2.88
N THR A 46 3.40 6.35 -4.07
CA THR A 46 2.13 6.64 -4.74
C THR A 46 1.52 5.36 -5.31
N ILE A 47 0.19 5.34 -5.45
CA ILE A 47 -0.49 4.21 -6.10
C ILE A 47 0.01 4.02 -7.54
N LYS A 48 0.36 5.12 -8.21
CA LYS A 48 0.95 5.06 -9.55
C LYS A 48 2.29 4.32 -9.54
N ASP A 49 3.22 4.71 -8.66
CA ASP A 49 4.55 4.09 -8.59
C ASP A 49 4.46 2.63 -8.16
N LEU A 50 3.57 2.32 -7.20
CA LEU A 50 3.30 0.94 -6.79
C LEU A 50 2.77 0.09 -7.94
N THR A 51 1.80 0.59 -8.71
CA THR A 51 1.25 -0.15 -9.85
C THR A 51 2.27 -0.29 -10.98
N ASP A 52 3.10 0.72 -11.23
CA ASP A 52 4.19 0.63 -12.21
C ASP A 52 5.21 -0.43 -11.81
N LEU A 53 5.60 -0.45 -10.54
CA LEU A 53 6.50 -1.47 -9.99
C LEU A 53 5.93 -2.89 -10.15
N ILE A 54 4.65 -3.08 -9.85
CA ILE A 54 3.97 -4.37 -10.04
C ILE A 54 3.94 -4.75 -11.52
N CYS A 55 3.65 -3.81 -12.41
CA CYS A 55 3.63 -4.05 -13.85
C CYS A 55 5.02 -4.46 -14.37
N ASP A 56 6.07 -3.77 -13.93
CA ASP A 56 7.45 -4.08 -14.31
C ASP A 56 7.87 -5.47 -13.82
N LEU A 57 7.57 -5.83 -12.56
CA LEU A 57 7.86 -7.14 -12.00
C LEU A 57 7.10 -8.29 -12.70
N GLN A 58 5.97 -8.00 -13.32
CA GLN A 58 5.15 -8.96 -14.07
C GLN A 58 5.35 -8.89 -15.58
N ASN A 59 6.25 -8.06 -16.09
CA ASN A 59 6.43 -7.77 -17.52
C ASN A 59 5.12 -7.34 -18.22
N LYS A 60 4.30 -6.55 -17.54
CA LYS A 60 3.02 -6.03 -18.05
C LYS A 60 3.14 -4.55 -18.42
N LYS A 61 2.26 -4.09 -19.30
CA LYS A 61 2.18 -2.67 -19.66
C LYS A 61 1.74 -1.83 -18.46
N ARG A 62 2.46 -0.72 -18.22
CA ARG A 62 2.12 0.25 -17.16
C ARG A 62 0.80 0.96 -17.44
N ILE A 63 0.07 1.28 -16.39
CA ILE A 63 -1.18 2.05 -16.47
C ILE A 63 -0.81 3.52 -16.64
N LYS A 64 -1.24 4.11 -17.77
CA LYS A 64 -0.92 5.52 -18.09
C LYS A 64 -1.91 6.52 -17.50
N LEU A 65 -3.16 6.10 -17.30
CA LEU A 65 -4.22 7.01 -16.84
C LEU A 65 -4.17 7.19 -15.33
N VAL A 66 -3.95 8.42 -14.89
CA VAL A 66 -4.00 8.83 -13.48
C VAL A 66 -5.13 9.81 -13.30
N LEU A 67 -6.15 9.43 -12.56
CA LEU A 67 -7.29 10.27 -12.27
C LEU A 67 -6.97 11.22 -11.11
N PRO A 68 -7.22 12.51 -11.24
CA PRO A 68 -7.16 13.42 -10.10
C PRO A 68 -8.23 13.04 -9.07
N ILE A 69 -7.90 13.17 -7.78
CA ILE A 69 -8.77 12.77 -6.66
C ILE A 69 -10.17 13.42 -6.75
N PHE A 70 -10.24 14.66 -7.21
CA PHE A 70 -11.50 15.37 -7.39
C PHE A 70 -12.46 14.62 -8.34
N LEU A 71 -11.99 14.20 -9.51
CA LEU A 71 -12.78 13.40 -10.44
C LEU A 71 -13.15 12.02 -9.86
N ALA A 72 -12.20 11.38 -9.18
CA ALA A 72 -12.45 10.11 -8.54
C ALA A 72 -13.54 10.22 -7.45
N LYS A 73 -13.53 11.29 -6.64
CA LYS A 73 -14.58 11.56 -5.64
C LYS A 73 -15.96 11.81 -6.25
N LEU A 74 -16.01 12.49 -7.40
CA LEU A 74 -17.27 12.75 -8.10
C LEU A 74 -17.90 11.47 -8.65
N VAL A 75 -17.09 10.54 -9.12
CA VAL A 75 -17.55 9.30 -9.79
C VAL A 75 -17.74 8.15 -8.77
N ALA A 76 -17.08 8.20 -7.60
CA ALA A 76 -17.14 7.15 -6.58
C ALA A 76 -18.55 6.70 -6.19
N PRO A 77 -19.56 7.59 -5.94
CA PRO A 77 -20.90 7.17 -5.56
C PRO A 77 -21.60 6.35 -6.64
N PHE A 78 -21.34 6.63 -7.92
CA PHE A 78 -21.92 5.86 -9.03
C PHE A 78 -21.28 4.46 -9.11
N PHE A 79 -19.96 4.35 -8.87
CA PHE A 79 -19.28 3.07 -8.78
C PHE A 79 -19.78 2.25 -7.57
N GLU A 80 -19.92 2.87 -6.39
CA GLU A 80 -20.44 2.19 -5.20
C GLU A 80 -21.84 1.61 -5.47
N LEU A 81 -22.74 2.40 -6.09
CA LEU A 81 -24.07 1.95 -6.45
C LEU A 81 -24.04 0.78 -7.44
N TYR A 82 -23.22 0.88 -8.48
CA TYR A 82 -23.05 -0.17 -9.48
C TYR A 82 -22.54 -1.48 -8.88
N TYR A 83 -21.51 -1.40 -8.01
CA TYR A 83 -20.95 -2.58 -7.35
C TYR A 83 -21.89 -3.17 -6.30
N ASN A 84 -22.68 -2.33 -5.60
CA ASN A 84 -23.72 -2.80 -4.69
C ASN A 84 -24.80 -3.63 -5.41
N ILE A 85 -25.22 -3.19 -6.59
CA ILE A 85 -26.18 -3.92 -7.43
C ILE A 85 -25.59 -5.27 -7.87
N LYS A 86 -24.31 -5.30 -8.24
CA LYS A 86 -23.60 -6.52 -8.63
C LYS A 86 -23.19 -7.42 -7.47
N LYS A 87 -23.35 -6.99 -6.22
CA LYS A 87 -22.87 -7.68 -5.01
C LYS A 87 -21.35 -7.97 -5.06
N GLU A 88 -20.60 -7.08 -5.69
CA GLU A 88 -19.13 -7.13 -5.76
C GLU A 88 -18.53 -6.01 -4.90
N THR A 89 -17.30 -6.21 -4.42
CA THR A 89 -16.57 -5.18 -3.67
C THR A 89 -16.11 -4.06 -4.60
N PRO A 90 -16.44 -2.78 -4.32
CA PRO A 90 -16.03 -1.67 -5.15
C PRO A 90 -14.51 -1.50 -5.12
N LEU A 91 -13.91 -1.19 -6.28
CA LEU A 91 -12.47 -0.91 -6.39
C LEU A 91 -12.07 0.37 -5.64
N PHE A 92 -12.96 1.36 -5.59
CA PHE A 92 -12.77 2.63 -4.89
C PHE A 92 -14.03 2.98 -4.13
N THR A 93 -13.86 3.36 -2.86
CA THR A 93 -14.92 3.90 -1.99
C THR A 93 -14.61 5.36 -1.66
N LYS A 94 -15.60 6.12 -1.22
CA LYS A 94 -15.38 7.49 -0.73
C LYS A 94 -14.34 7.51 0.40
N TYR A 95 -14.38 6.52 1.28
CA TYR A 95 -13.44 6.40 2.39
C TYR A 95 -12.02 6.12 1.89
N SER A 96 -11.83 5.18 0.95
CA SER A 96 -10.50 4.89 0.40
C SER A 96 -9.89 6.10 -0.32
N LEU A 97 -10.71 6.90 -1.01
CA LEU A 97 -10.26 8.14 -1.64
C LEU A 97 -9.91 9.23 -0.63
N TYR A 98 -10.63 9.28 0.50
CA TYR A 98 -10.29 10.19 1.60
C TYR A 98 -8.94 9.82 2.22
N THR A 99 -8.73 8.58 2.59
CA THR A 99 -7.47 8.09 3.17
C THR A 99 -6.30 8.26 2.21
N LEU A 100 -6.51 8.03 0.91
CA LEU A 100 -5.51 8.22 -0.14
C LEU A 100 -5.07 9.69 -0.30
N SER A 101 -5.95 10.64 0.06
CA SER A 101 -5.68 12.08 0.03
C SER A 101 -5.07 12.62 1.32
N SER A 102 -5.05 11.81 2.38
CA SER A 102 -4.50 12.20 3.68
C SER A 102 -2.97 12.17 3.66
N ASN A 103 -2.36 12.91 4.58
CA ASN A 103 -0.91 12.83 4.75
C ASN A 103 -0.54 11.48 5.36
N ALA A 104 0.13 10.65 4.59
CA ALA A 104 0.60 9.32 4.99
C ALA A 104 2.15 9.22 4.94
N ASN A 105 2.83 10.34 5.11
CA ASN A 105 4.30 10.37 5.18
C ASN A 105 4.72 10.44 6.65
N PHE A 106 5.05 9.30 7.23
CA PHE A 106 5.40 9.17 8.63
C PHE A 106 6.91 9.04 8.83
N SER A 107 7.41 9.58 9.95
CA SER A 107 8.82 9.45 10.31
C SER A 107 9.03 8.25 11.24
N ASN A 108 9.92 7.35 10.85
CA ASN A 108 10.38 6.23 11.67
C ASN A 108 11.73 6.49 12.36
N ALA A 109 12.16 7.75 12.40
CA ALA A 109 13.47 8.14 12.92
C ALA A 109 13.70 7.66 14.36
N LYS A 110 12.69 7.75 15.23
CA LYS A 110 12.75 7.26 16.61
C LYS A 110 12.94 5.74 16.65
N ALA A 111 12.18 4.99 15.88
CA ALA A 111 12.30 3.54 15.81
C ALA A 111 13.69 3.11 15.31
N LYS A 112 14.22 3.79 14.30
CA LYS A 112 15.59 3.53 13.80
C LYS A 112 16.64 3.80 14.86
N LYS A 113 16.53 4.92 15.56
CA LYS A 113 17.51 5.34 16.58
C LYS A 113 17.49 4.43 17.82
N GLU A 114 16.31 4.12 18.32
CA GLU A 114 16.15 3.47 19.62
C GLU A 114 16.04 1.95 19.51
N LEU A 115 15.33 1.44 18.49
CA LEU A 115 15.14 0.01 18.30
C LEU A 115 16.14 -0.63 17.32
N GLY A 116 16.87 0.19 16.56
CA GLY A 116 17.67 -0.31 15.44
C GLY A 116 16.80 -0.79 14.26
N PHE A 117 15.57 -0.27 14.15
CA PHE A 117 14.61 -0.66 13.13
C PHE A 117 15.18 -0.49 11.73
N LYS A 118 15.08 -1.54 10.91
CA LYS A 118 15.55 -1.54 9.52
C LYS A 118 14.36 -1.79 8.59
N ASN A 119 14.45 -1.22 7.40
CA ASN A 119 13.42 -1.40 6.40
C ASN A 119 14.00 -2.16 5.20
N LYS A 120 13.22 -3.11 4.70
CA LYS A 120 13.46 -3.75 3.40
C LYS A 120 13.16 -2.81 2.25
N ASP A 121 13.81 -3.06 1.11
CA ASP A 121 13.44 -2.38 -0.12
C ASP A 121 12.02 -2.77 -0.53
N ILE A 122 11.21 -1.77 -0.87
CA ILE A 122 9.81 -1.98 -1.24
C ILE A 122 9.67 -2.88 -2.48
N LYS A 123 10.66 -2.86 -3.37
CA LYS A 123 10.67 -3.72 -4.55
C LYS A 123 10.82 -5.19 -4.17
N GLU A 124 11.64 -5.50 -3.17
CA GLU A 124 11.76 -6.87 -2.64
C GLU A 124 10.47 -7.31 -1.96
N THR A 125 9.89 -6.47 -1.11
CA THR A 125 8.61 -6.73 -0.46
C THR A 125 7.50 -7.04 -1.46
N ILE A 126 7.37 -6.23 -2.52
CA ILE A 126 6.36 -6.45 -3.57
C ILE A 126 6.66 -7.72 -4.38
N LYS A 127 7.93 -7.99 -4.69
CA LYS A 127 8.33 -9.21 -5.38
C LYS A 127 7.94 -10.46 -4.56
N ASP A 128 8.28 -10.50 -3.28
CA ASP A 128 7.95 -11.60 -2.38
C ASP A 128 6.42 -11.79 -2.28
N THR A 129 5.69 -10.69 -2.16
CA THR A 129 4.21 -10.70 -2.14
C THR A 129 3.63 -11.30 -3.42
N LEU A 130 4.18 -10.94 -4.59
CA LEU A 130 3.73 -11.49 -5.87
C LEU A 130 4.04 -12.97 -6.01
N ILE A 131 5.20 -13.43 -5.52
CA ILE A 131 5.56 -14.85 -5.47
C ILE A 131 4.55 -15.61 -4.61
N TRP A 132 4.33 -15.14 -3.38
CA TRP A 132 3.36 -15.76 -2.47
C TRP A 132 1.95 -15.82 -3.04
N LEU A 133 1.46 -14.75 -3.68
CA LEU A 133 0.15 -14.73 -4.32
C LEU A 133 0.03 -15.76 -5.46
N LYS A 134 1.12 -16.00 -6.21
CA LYS A 134 1.17 -17.04 -7.25
C LYS A 134 1.14 -18.44 -6.65
N GLU A 135 1.95 -18.70 -5.62
CA GLU A 135 1.99 -19.98 -4.92
C GLU A 135 0.63 -20.36 -4.31
N LYS A 136 -0.11 -19.37 -3.82
CA LYS A 136 -1.47 -19.56 -3.28
C LYS A 136 -2.57 -19.52 -4.35
N ASN A 137 -2.23 -19.46 -5.64
CA ASN A 137 -3.18 -19.38 -6.76
C ASN A 137 -4.16 -18.20 -6.72
N TYR A 138 -3.83 -17.12 -6.02
CA TYR A 138 -4.64 -15.89 -6.02
C TYR A 138 -4.44 -15.09 -7.31
N ILE A 139 -3.29 -15.23 -7.97
CA ILE A 139 -2.97 -14.63 -9.26
C ILE A 139 -2.30 -15.66 -10.17
N LYS A 140 -2.47 -15.48 -11.50
CA LYS A 140 -1.82 -16.31 -12.53
C LYS A 140 -0.46 -15.73 -12.93
#